data_57f5ce175dabcf370156d89f470e0730
#
_entry.id   57f5ce175dabcf370156d89f470e0730
#
_cell.length_a   1.000
_cell.length_b   1.000
_cell.length_c   1.000
_cell.angle_alpha   90.00
_cell.angle_beta   90.00
_cell.angle_gamma   90.00
#
_symmetry.space_group_name_H-M   'P 1'
#
loop_
_entity.id
_entity.type
_entity.pdbx_description
1 polymer ?
#
loop_
_entity_poly.entity_id
_entity_poly.type
_entity_poly.pdbx_seq_one_letter_code
_entity_poly.pdbx_strand_id
1 'polypeptide(L)'
;MEVREGTPLYPKPSPKGWAATFSKLQKAKPRYAKFRFLKMAIFHLNESNISRSDGRSVVACAAYRACEKLEDYTFGKTQDYTRKKGLEYKSIYAPEHTNEILLDRQTLWNEVEKKEFNADGSMKANARLAKEYTCALPHELTHQERIKIVDDFCRDFVKKHNVIVDACIHAPHDDGETDNKNYHVHIMFTTRLVNEKGELGKKQRTFNDDGPKILKDSRATFAHVVNTALENAGLEERIDHRSYKDQGLDFLEPTAHEGHEVTALRRQGIDTEISLKNDAIKAKNLEAAREYQQVIKGLDQEIIVPSRLEDQIAELENELRLTAAEEQELLAELANLDREEELLQEQQVQQIDNAYDNFIEQQAQYIEFAQRFYDYDYQTNKRLELIDKQLEKSQKWLSKQHGFYYSNGQFYDNYHHQRIDVS
;
A
#
# COMPACT_ATOMS: atom_id res chain seq x y z
N MET A 1 -37.02 9.07 -63.71
CA MET A 1 -35.74 8.90 -62.96
C MET A 1 -36.14 8.83 -61.49
N GLU A 2 -36.29 7.64 -60.98
CA GLU A 2 -36.70 7.42 -59.58
C GLU A 2 -35.42 7.56 -58.69
N VAL A 3 -35.54 8.42 -57.68
CA VAL A 3 -34.52 8.60 -56.65
C VAL A 3 -34.76 7.46 -55.65
N ARG A 4 -33.81 6.51 -55.57
CA ARG A 4 -33.80 5.46 -54.53
C ARG A 4 -33.37 6.09 -53.21
N GLU A 5 -34.31 6.10 -52.27
CA GLU A 5 -34.03 6.42 -50.87
C GLU A 5 -33.01 5.39 -50.30
N GLY A 6 -31.93 5.90 -49.72
CA GLY A 6 -30.92 5.09 -49.10
C GLY A 6 -31.42 4.49 -47.79
N THR A 7 -31.29 3.20 -47.63
CA THR A 7 -31.52 2.46 -46.36
C THR A 7 -30.63 2.96 -45.26
N PRO A 8 -31.11 3.29 -44.06
CA PRO A 8 -30.26 3.72 -42.94
C PRO A 8 -29.35 2.57 -42.51
N LEU A 9 -28.09 2.87 -42.34
CA LEU A 9 -26.99 1.94 -42.03
C LEU A 9 -27.07 1.29 -40.62
N TYR A 10 -28.04 1.68 -39.79
CA TYR A 10 -28.25 1.07 -38.47
C TYR A 10 -29.73 0.80 -38.21
N PRO A 11 -30.10 -0.41 -37.75
CA PRO A 11 -31.48 -0.70 -37.35
C PRO A 11 -31.78 0.03 -36.03
N LYS A 12 -32.84 0.82 -35.99
CA LYS A 12 -33.36 1.41 -34.75
C LYS A 12 -33.72 0.29 -33.77
N PRO A 13 -33.14 0.27 -32.54
CA PRO A 13 -33.47 -0.75 -31.58
C PRO A 13 -34.93 -0.64 -31.14
N SER A 14 -35.57 -1.79 -30.88
CA SER A 14 -36.97 -1.85 -30.44
C SER A 14 -37.12 -1.30 -29.01
N PRO A 15 -38.29 -0.78 -28.62
CA PRO A 15 -38.54 -0.26 -27.26
C PRO A 15 -38.22 -1.25 -26.13
N LYS A 16 -38.31 -2.56 -26.39
CA LYS A 16 -37.94 -3.63 -25.44
C LYS A 16 -36.41 -3.76 -25.27
N GLY A 17 -35.64 -3.43 -26.29
CA GLY A 17 -34.16 -3.40 -26.19
C GLY A 17 -33.67 -2.29 -25.27
N TRP A 18 -34.30 -1.13 -25.32
CA TRP A 18 -33.97 0.02 -24.46
C TRP A 18 -34.23 -0.26 -22.98
N ALA A 19 -35.34 -0.90 -22.63
CA ALA A 19 -35.69 -1.26 -21.25
C ALA A 19 -34.66 -2.24 -20.64
N ALA A 20 -34.15 -3.20 -21.40
CA ALA A 20 -33.14 -4.14 -20.95
C ALA A 20 -31.76 -3.47 -20.78
N THR A 21 -31.39 -2.54 -21.67
CA THR A 21 -30.16 -1.73 -21.58
C THR A 21 -30.27 -0.77 -20.41
N PHE A 22 -31.41 -0.10 -20.21
CA PHE A 22 -31.65 0.81 -19.09
C PHE A 22 -31.61 0.10 -17.73
N SER A 23 -32.14 -1.12 -17.62
CA SER A 23 -32.02 -1.94 -16.40
C SER A 23 -30.60 -2.37 -16.10
N LYS A 24 -29.78 -2.65 -17.12
CA LYS A 24 -28.33 -2.93 -16.96
C LYS A 24 -27.58 -1.69 -16.56
N LEU A 25 -27.88 -0.52 -17.11
CA LEU A 25 -27.30 0.77 -16.78
C LEU A 25 -27.64 1.23 -15.36
N GLN A 26 -28.90 1.04 -14.90
CA GLN A 26 -29.25 1.35 -13.50
C GLN A 26 -28.54 0.47 -12.48
N LYS A 27 -28.26 -0.79 -12.81
CA LYS A 27 -27.45 -1.69 -11.97
C LYS A 27 -25.95 -1.37 -12.04
N ALA A 28 -25.49 -0.74 -13.11
CA ALA A 28 -24.10 -0.33 -13.31
C ALA A 28 -23.77 1.04 -12.68
N LYS A 29 -24.77 1.95 -12.57
CA LYS A 29 -24.57 3.31 -12.01
C LYS A 29 -23.74 3.38 -10.72
N PRO A 30 -23.93 2.53 -9.69
CA PRO A 30 -23.11 2.59 -8.50
C PRO A 30 -21.64 2.18 -8.74
N ARG A 31 -21.37 1.35 -9.75
CA ARG A 31 -20.00 0.94 -10.10
C ARG A 31 -19.25 2.04 -10.85
N TYR A 32 -19.90 2.69 -11.80
CA TYR A 32 -19.31 3.73 -12.64
C TYR A 32 -19.14 5.07 -11.90
N ALA A 33 -20.10 5.44 -11.06
CA ALA A 33 -20.04 6.70 -10.29
C ALA A 33 -18.86 6.75 -9.29
N LYS A 34 -18.41 5.58 -8.78
CA LYS A 34 -17.23 5.51 -7.89
C LYS A 34 -15.91 5.75 -8.62
N PHE A 35 -15.85 5.49 -9.92
CA PHE A 35 -14.61 5.61 -10.71
C PHE A 35 -14.36 6.99 -11.29
N ARG A 36 -15.40 7.81 -11.35
CA ARG A 36 -15.37 9.09 -12.08
C ARG A 36 -14.50 10.17 -11.47
N PHE A 37 -14.10 10.04 -10.18
CA PHE A 37 -13.50 11.16 -9.44
C PHE A 37 -12.34 10.80 -8.51
N LEU A 38 -11.88 9.56 -8.48
CA LEU A 38 -10.82 9.16 -7.55
C LEU A 38 -9.52 9.00 -8.31
N LYS A 39 -8.59 9.93 -8.12
CA LYS A 39 -7.19 9.65 -8.37
C LYS A 39 -6.78 8.52 -7.41
N MET A 40 -6.51 7.35 -7.97
CA MET A 40 -6.14 6.18 -7.18
C MET A 40 -4.67 6.26 -6.80
N ALA A 41 -4.39 6.46 -5.53
CA ALA A 41 -3.05 6.27 -4.98
C ALA A 41 -2.78 4.78 -4.73
N ILE A 42 -1.52 4.40 -4.68
CA ILE A 42 -1.14 3.00 -4.43
C ILE A 42 -1.38 2.66 -2.96
N PHE A 43 -2.14 1.59 -2.74
CA PHE A 43 -2.22 0.94 -1.43
C PHE A 43 -1.08 -0.06 -1.27
N HIS A 44 -0.30 0.11 -0.20
CA HIS A 44 0.67 -0.90 0.21
C HIS A 44 0.58 -1.14 1.71
N LEU A 45 0.32 -2.38 2.10
CA LEU A 45 0.49 -2.92 3.43
C LEU A 45 0.92 -4.38 3.31
N ASN A 46 2.17 -4.66 3.66
CA ASN A 46 2.74 -5.99 3.69
C ASN A 46 2.90 -6.48 5.14
N GLU A 47 2.63 -7.78 5.39
CA GLU A 47 2.89 -8.43 6.67
C GLU A 47 4.13 -9.31 6.56
N SER A 48 5.02 -9.22 7.52
CA SER A 48 6.15 -10.12 7.68
C SER A 48 6.23 -10.66 9.11
N ASN A 49 6.89 -11.82 9.27
CA ASN A 49 7.19 -12.38 10.58
C ASN A 49 8.65 -12.11 10.92
N ILE A 50 8.92 -11.81 12.17
CA ILE A 50 10.28 -11.79 12.72
C ILE A 50 10.41 -13.05 13.56
N SER A 51 11.15 -14.04 13.00
CA SER A 51 11.33 -15.35 13.63
C SER A 51 12.80 -15.62 13.87
N ARG A 52 13.06 -16.37 14.93
CA ARG A 52 14.41 -16.80 15.27
C ARG A 52 14.95 -17.82 14.27
N SER A 53 14.08 -18.64 13.66
CA SER A 53 14.43 -19.56 12.57
C SER A 53 15.05 -18.87 11.36
N ASP A 54 14.72 -17.60 11.15
CA ASP A 54 15.24 -16.81 10.04
C ASP A 54 16.57 -16.12 10.39
N GLY A 55 17.18 -16.48 11.55
CA GLY A 55 18.39 -15.89 12.05
C GLY A 55 18.23 -14.44 12.57
N ARG A 56 16.99 -14.00 12.78
CA ARG A 56 16.69 -12.60 13.12
C ARG A 56 16.59 -12.40 14.63
N SER A 57 17.24 -11.36 15.14
CA SER A 57 17.00 -10.82 16.47
C SER A 57 15.94 -9.75 16.40
N VAL A 58 14.92 -9.83 17.25
CA VAL A 58 13.89 -8.79 17.29
C VAL A 58 14.41 -7.48 17.83
N VAL A 59 15.41 -7.52 18.73
CA VAL A 59 16.11 -6.33 19.24
C VAL A 59 16.88 -5.64 18.12
N ALA A 60 17.61 -6.40 17.28
CA ALA A 60 18.31 -5.85 16.12
C ALA A 60 17.31 -5.23 15.10
N CYS A 61 16.19 -5.90 14.88
CA CYS A 61 15.13 -5.37 14.00
C CYS A 61 14.58 -4.04 14.53
N ALA A 62 14.29 -3.95 15.83
CA ALA A 62 13.80 -2.72 16.46
C ALA A 62 14.84 -1.59 16.42
N ALA A 63 16.10 -1.90 16.77
CA ALA A 63 17.22 -0.94 16.73
C ALA A 63 17.40 -0.37 15.31
N TYR A 64 17.33 -1.24 14.29
CA TYR A 64 17.46 -0.84 12.88
C TYR A 64 16.35 0.12 12.44
N ARG A 65 15.10 -0.18 12.81
CA ARG A 65 13.93 0.65 12.42
C ARG A 65 13.88 1.97 13.17
N ALA A 66 14.23 1.93 14.45
CA ALA A 66 14.26 3.13 15.30
C ALA A 66 15.52 3.99 15.13
N CYS A 67 16.50 3.55 14.32
CA CYS A 67 17.82 4.18 14.20
C CYS A 67 18.48 4.39 15.57
N GLU A 68 18.41 3.38 16.43
CA GLU A 68 18.88 3.42 17.80
C GLU A 68 20.04 2.46 18.05
N LYS A 69 20.66 2.66 19.21
CA LYS A 69 21.61 1.72 19.78
C LYS A 69 20.91 0.96 20.91
N LEU A 70 20.73 -0.35 20.77
CA LEU A 70 20.09 -1.22 21.75
C LEU A 70 21.00 -2.37 22.13
N GLU A 71 20.98 -2.73 23.41
CA GLU A 71 21.68 -3.91 23.92
C GLU A 71 20.78 -5.15 23.75
N ASP A 72 21.28 -6.13 23.02
CA ASP A 72 20.62 -7.42 22.82
C ASP A 72 21.14 -8.42 23.85
N TYR A 73 20.38 -8.63 24.91
CA TYR A 73 20.79 -9.47 26.05
C TYR A 73 20.84 -10.95 25.70
N THR A 74 20.01 -11.39 24.73
CA THR A 74 19.96 -12.78 24.31
C THR A 74 21.23 -13.20 23.59
N PHE A 75 21.79 -12.32 22.78
CA PHE A 75 22.99 -12.59 21.97
C PHE A 75 24.24 -11.91 22.53
N GLY A 76 24.12 -11.12 23.61
CA GLY A 76 25.25 -10.39 24.22
C GLY A 76 25.87 -9.37 23.25
N LYS A 77 25.08 -8.72 22.44
CA LYS A 77 25.54 -7.81 21.38
C LYS A 77 24.88 -6.45 21.52
N THR A 78 25.66 -5.41 21.22
CA THR A 78 25.12 -4.08 21.00
C THR A 78 24.71 -3.93 19.54
N GLN A 79 23.44 -3.62 19.28
CA GLN A 79 22.89 -3.33 17.97
C GLN A 79 22.89 -1.82 17.77
N ASP A 80 23.86 -1.29 17.03
CA ASP A 80 24.05 0.16 16.85
C ASP A 80 23.73 0.58 15.41
N TYR A 81 22.59 1.24 15.23
CA TYR A 81 22.11 1.79 13.97
C TYR A 81 21.97 3.32 14.01
N THR A 82 22.63 4.00 14.94
CA THR A 82 22.55 5.46 15.10
C THR A 82 23.07 6.24 13.89
N ARG A 83 23.88 5.60 13.04
CA ARG A 83 24.38 6.20 11.79
C ARG A 83 23.35 6.19 10.65
N LYS A 84 22.30 5.38 10.77
CA LYS A 84 21.23 5.31 9.76
C LYS A 84 20.44 6.61 9.79
N LYS A 85 20.13 7.13 8.60
CA LYS A 85 19.34 8.35 8.40
C LYS A 85 17.92 8.03 7.96
N GLY A 86 17.08 9.05 7.87
CA GLY A 86 15.73 8.93 7.30
C GLY A 86 14.63 8.63 8.32
N LEU A 87 14.94 8.48 9.60
CA LEU A 87 13.92 8.35 10.63
C LEU A 87 13.24 9.70 10.85
N GLU A 88 11.91 9.78 10.63
CA GLU A 88 11.09 10.96 10.89
C GLU A 88 10.34 10.90 12.22
N TYR A 89 9.91 9.72 12.61
CA TYR A 89 9.08 9.54 13.80
C TYR A 89 9.23 8.12 14.34
N LYS A 90 9.14 7.99 15.66
CA LYS A 90 9.07 6.69 16.34
C LYS A 90 8.26 6.80 17.61
N SER A 91 7.43 5.79 17.87
CA SER A 91 6.62 5.72 19.09
C SER A 91 6.26 4.29 19.44
N ILE A 92 6.09 4.03 20.73
CA ILE A 92 5.51 2.78 21.23
C ILE A 92 4.08 3.04 21.67
N TYR A 93 3.16 2.19 21.22
CA TYR A 93 1.75 2.19 21.56
C TYR A 93 1.43 0.94 22.36
N ALA A 94 0.73 1.08 23.46
CA ALA A 94 0.42 -0.01 24.35
C ALA A 94 -0.96 0.18 24.99
N PRO A 95 -1.59 -0.91 25.49
CA PRO A 95 -2.77 -0.80 26.34
C PRO A 95 -2.50 0.08 27.58
N GLU A 96 -3.50 0.81 28.05
CA GLU A 96 -3.34 1.78 29.16
C GLU A 96 -2.79 1.16 30.45
N HIS A 97 -3.09 -0.11 30.69
CA HIS A 97 -2.61 -0.84 31.87
C HIS A 97 -1.21 -1.45 31.70
N THR A 98 -0.49 -1.15 30.61
CA THR A 98 0.85 -1.67 30.37
C THR A 98 1.86 -1.09 31.36
N ASN A 99 2.74 -1.93 31.89
CA ASN A 99 3.83 -1.49 32.75
C ASN A 99 4.75 -0.54 31.98
N GLU A 100 5.04 0.63 32.54
CA GLU A 100 5.84 1.69 31.93
C GLU A 100 7.22 1.22 31.43
N ILE A 101 7.82 0.22 32.08
CA ILE A 101 9.10 -0.34 31.64
C ILE A 101 9.05 -0.94 30.23
N LEU A 102 7.86 -1.40 29.79
CA LEU A 102 7.65 -1.94 28.45
C LEU A 102 7.41 -0.85 27.39
N LEU A 103 7.36 0.42 27.79
CA LEU A 103 7.37 1.56 26.87
C LEU A 103 8.81 1.98 26.48
N ASP A 104 9.83 1.39 27.14
CA ASP A 104 11.21 1.46 26.69
C ASP A 104 11.48 0.37 25.65
N ARG A 105 11.97 0.77 24.46
CA ARG A 105 12.16 -0.13 23.32
C ARG A 105 13.16 -1.25 23.62
N GLN A 106 14.25 -0.95 24.28
CA GLN A 106 15.25 -1.95 24.63
C GLN A 106 14.66 -2.99 25.58
N THR A 107 13.98 -2.55 26.62
CA THR A 107 13.34 -3.41 27.60
C THR A 107 12.24 -4.26 26.94
N LEU A 108 11.37 -3.65 26.14
CA LEU A 108 10.27 -4.34 25.46
C LEU A 108 10.79 -5.53 24.62
N TRP A 109 11.72 -5.27 23.72
CA TRP A 109 12.14 -6.31 22.78
C TRP A 109 13.05 -7.36 23.42
N ASN A 110 13.81 -7.02 24.44
CA ASN A 110 14.52 -8.01 25.25
C ASN A 110 13.55 -8.90 26.09
N GLU A 111 12.49 -8.34 26.63
CA GLU A 111 11.46 -9.14 27.32
C GLU A 111 10.70 -10.05 26.33
N VAL A 112 10.46 -9.63 25.09
CA VAL A 112 9.92 -10.50 24.03
C VAL A 112 10.85 -11.67 23.77
N GLU A 113 12.17 -11.44 23.59
CA GLU A 113 13.17 -12.52 23.41
C GLU A 113 13.16 -13.51 24.60
N LYS A 114 13.20 -12.98 25.80
CA LYS A 114 13.21 -13.78 27.06
C LYS A 114 11.97 -14.66 27.20
N LYS A 115 10.78 -14.17 26.83
CA LYS A 115 9.53 -14.95 26.88
C LYS A 115 9.47 -16.11 25.89
N GLU A 116 10.39 -16.17 24.92
CA GLU A 116 10.46 -17.23 23.90
C GLU A 116 11.58 -18.24 24.19
N PHE A 117 11.93 -18.46 25.45
CA PHE A 117 12.73 -19.58 25.91
C PHE A 117 11.84 -20.73 26.39
N ASN A 118 12.36 -21.94 26.38
CA ASN A 118 11.73 -23.11 26.96
C ASN A 118 11.84 -23.07 28.50
N ALA A 119 11.08 -23.91 29.18
CA ALA A 119 11.10 -24.00 30.65
C ALA A 119 12.46 -24.46 31.20
N ASP A 120 13.24 -25.18 30.40
CA ASP A 120 14.61 -25.63 30.72
C ASP A 120 15.67 -24.58 30.46
N GLY A 121 15.28 -23.37 30.05
CA GLY A 121 16.18 -22.28 29.72
C GLY A 121 16.80 -22.36 28.32
N SER A 122 16.46 -23.37 27.53
CA SER A 122 16.91 -23.47 26.16
C SER A 122 16.14 -22.52 25.23
N MET A 123 16.80 -22.06 24.17
CA MET A 123 16.21 -21.15 23.18
C MET A 123 15.29 -21.90 22.22
N LYS A 124 14.05 -21.43 22.04
CA LYS A 124 13.15 -21.99 21.01
C LYS A 124 13.62 -21.55 19.63
N ALA A 125 14.15 -22.50 18.85
CA ALA A 125 14.72 -22.22 17.53
C ALA A 125 13.71 -21.65 16.52
N ASN A 126 12.44 -22.04 16.60
CA ASN A 126 11.36 -21.62 15.70
C ASN A 126 10.41 -20.58 16.34
N ALA A 127 10.89 -19.82 17.32
CA ALA A 127 10.09 -18.79 17.97
C ALA A 127 9.73 -17.66 17.00
N ARG A 128 8.43 -17.37 16.88
CA ARG A 128 7.94 -16.13 16.29
C ARG A 128 7.98 -15.04 17.34
N LEU A 129 8.89 -14.09 17.17
CA LEU A 129 9.18 -13.05 18.14
C LEU A 129 8.21 -11.87 18.00
N ALA A 130 8.04 -11.41 16.78
CA ALA A 130 7.16 -10.31 16.43
C ALA A 130 6.53 -10.52 15.04
N LYS A 131 5.52 -9.74 14.74
CA LYS A 131 5.04 -9.48 13.39
C LYS A 131 5.30 -8.02 13.05
N GLU A 132 5.30 -7.72 11.78
CA GLU A 132 5.52 -6.38 11.28
C GLU A 132 4.59 -6.10 10.11
N TYR A 133 3.99 -4.92 10.11
CA TYR A 133 3.42 -4.32 8.91
C TYR A 133 4.38 -3.26 8.38
N THR A 134 4.59 -3.30 7.07
CA THR A 134 5.27 -2.24 6.34
C THR A 134 4.24 -1.57 5.44
N CYS A 135 4.00 -0.27 5.65
CA CYS A 135 2.93 0.45 4.96
C CYS A 135 3.49 1.70 4.27
N ALA A 136 3.07 1.94 3.02
CA ALA A 136 3.37 3.21 2.35
C ALA A 136 2.51 4.34 2.92
N LEU A 137 3.10 5.52 3.04
CA LEU A 137 2.44 6.75 3.47
C LEU A 137 2.40 7.74 2.31
N PRO A 138 1.28 8.47 2.09
CA PRO A 138 1.19 9.47 1.04
C PRO A 138 2.24 10.56 1.21
N HIS A 139 2.99 10.80 0.14
CA HIS A 139 4.02 11.86 0.12
C HIS A 139 3.40 13.26 0.04
N GLU A 140 2.15 13.34 -0.42
CA GLU A 140 1.36 14.57 -0.53
C GLU A 140 1.01 15.16 0.83
N LEU A 141 0.99 14.31 1.86
CA LEU A 141 0.65 14.73 3.22
C LEU A 141 1.87 15.32 3.93
N THR A 142 1.60 16.23 4.85
CA THR A 142 2.61 16.80 5.73
C THR A 142 3.14 15.76 6.73
N HIS A 143 4.28 16.05 7.34
CA HIS A 143 4.86 15.21 8.40
C HIS A 143 3.85 14.93 9.54
N GLN A 144 3.11 15.96 9.99
CA GLN A 144 2.15 15.82 11.08
C GLN A 144 0.94 14.95 10.69
N GLU A 145 0.48 15.05 9.46
CA GLU A 145 -0.63 14.23 8.95
C GLU A 145 -0.20 12.76 8.81
N ARG A 146 1.04 12.49 8.38
CA ARG A 146 1.59 11.13 8.36
C ARG A 146 1.72 10.55 9.77
N ILE A 147 2.16 11.32 10.75
CA ILE A 147 2.19 10.90 12.17
C ILE A 147 0.77 10.56 12.64
N LYS A 148 -0.21 11.40 12.30
CA LYS A 148 -1.60 11.18 12.70
C LYS A 148 -2.17 9.89 12.13
N ILE A 149 -1.87 9.55 10.88
CA ILE A 149 -2.27 8.27 10.28
C ILE A 149 -1.73 7.10 11.11
N VAL A 150 -0.45 7.16 11.48
CA VAL A 150 0.21 6.10 12.25
C VAL A 150 -0.35 6.02 13.67
N ASP A 151 -0.58 7.16 14.32
CA ASP A 151 -1.16 7.24 15.66
C ASP A 151 -2.58 6.64 15.69
N ASP A 152 -3.45 7.07 14.79
CA ASP A 152 -4.83 6.59 14.69
C ASP A 152 -4.88 5.08 14.42
N PHE A 153 -4.07 4.59 13.47
CA PHE A 153 -4.01 3.17 13.14
C PHE A 153 -3.45 2.32 14.30
N CYS A 154 -2.33 2.74 14.90
CA CYS A 154 -1.68 1.98 15.96
C CYS A 154 -2.52 1.92 17.23
N ARG A 155 -3.19 3.02 17.61
CA ARG A 155 -4.11 3.04 18.76
C ARG A 155 -5.31 2.11 18.57
N ASP A 156 -5.92 2.11 17.38
CA ASP A 156 -7.00 1.19 17.04
C ASP A 156 -6.52 -0.26 17.09
N PHE A 157 -5.34 -0.54 16.54
CA PHE A 157 -4.75 -1.88 16.53
C PHE A 157 -4.46 -2.39 17.95
N VAL A 158 -3.85 -1.56 18.79
CA VAL A 158 -3.60 -1.86 20.22
C VAL A 158 -4.90 -2.16 20.95
N LYS A 159 -5.92 -1.32 20.76
CA LYS A 159 -7.24 -1.50 21.39
C LYS A 159 -7.91 -2.80 20.96
N LYS A 160 -7.80 -3.17 19.68
CA LYS A 160 -8.42 -4.39 19.14
C LYS A 160 -7.70 -5.67 19.56
N HIS A 161 -6.38 -5.63 19.66
CA HIS A 161 -5.57 -6.85 19.79
C HIS A 161 -4.89 -7.01 21.15
N ASN A 162 -4.91 -5.99 22.00
CA ASN A 162 -4.29 -5.98 23.32
C ASN A 162 -2.80 -6.38 23.29
N VAL A 163 -2.06 -5.83 22.34
CA VAL A 163 -0.61 -6.03 22.12
C VAL A 163 0.13 -4.71 22.18
N ILE A 164 1.47 -4.75 22.28
CA ILE A 164 2.31 -3.56 22.21
C ILE A 164 2.81 -3.41 20.76
N VAL A 165 2.78 -2.18 20.26
CA VAL A 165 3.17 -1.79 18.91
C VAL A 165 4.32 -0.81 18.98
N ASP A 166 5.34 -1.02 18.16
CA ASP A 166 6.49 -0.14 17.96
C ASP A 166 6.50 0.34 16.52
N ALA A 167 6.19 1.61 16.29
CA ALA A 167 6.07 2.20 14.96
C ALA A 167 7.20 3.19 14.67
N CYS A 168 7.76 3.11 13.46
CA CYS A 168 8.83 3.98 12.98
C CYS A 168 8.53 4.46 11.57
N ILE A 169 8.39 5.77 11.36
CA ILE A 169 8.22 6.40 10.04
C ILE A 169 9.60 6.72 9.48
N HIS A 170 9.81 6.33 8.24
CA HIS A 170 11.00 6.63 7.48
C HIS A 170 10.66 7.52 6.28
N ALA A 171 11.48 8.56 6.08
CA ALA A 171 11.50 9.36 4.88
C ALA A 171 12.38 8.73 3.79
N PRO A 172 12.20 9.12 2.53
CA PRO A 172 13.12 8.79 1.46
C PRO A 172 14.56 9.21 1.79
N HIS A 173 15.55 8.48 1.29
CA HIS A 173 16.95 8.87 1.40
C HIS A 173 17.35 9.82 0.26
N ASP A 174 18.15 10.84 0.58
CA ASP A 174 18.67 11.82 -0.39
C ASP A 174 19.85 11.28 -1.26
N ASP A 175 20.20 10.02 -1.11
CA ASP A 175 21.34 9.39 -1.77
C ASP A 175 21.07 8.94 -3.23
N GLY A 176 19.85 9.20 -3.74
CA GLY A 176 19.45 8.82 -5.10
C GLY A 176 19.18 7.32 -5.30
N GLU A 177 19.34 6.50 -4.24
CA GLU A 177 19.03 5.07 -4.28
C GLU A 177 17.54 4.78 -4.08
N THR A 178 16.77 5.73 -3.53
CA THR A 178 15.31 5.60 -3.30
C THR A 178 14.54 6.72 -3.96
N ASP A 179 13.29 6.45 -4.33
CA ASP A 179 12.36 7.49 -4.78
C ASP A 179 12.16 8.52 -3.67
N ASN A 180 12.25 9.81 -4.00
CA ASN A 180 12.01 10.93 -3.09
C ASN A 180 10.58 10.99 -2.52
N LYS A 181 9.68 10.10 -2.97
CA LYS A 181 8.30 9.94 -2.49
C LYS A 181 8.12 8.76 -1.54
N ASN A 182 9.18 7.98 -1.25
CA ASN A 182 9.11 6.73 -0.48
C ASN A 182 8.97 6.96 1.03
N TYR A 183 7.89 7.62 1.44
CA TYR A 183 7.51 7.67 2.86
C TYR A 183 6.84 6.36 3.27
N HIS A 184 7.33 5.74 4.33
CA HIS A 184 6.79 4.47 4.80
C HIS A 184 6.89 4.32 6.31
N VAL A 185 6.03 3.48 6.87
CA VAL A 185 6.06 3.15 8.29
C VAL A 185 6.29 1.66 8.48
N HIS A 186 7.22 1.34 9.39
CA HIS A 186 7.39 0.03 9.98
C HIS A 186 6.60 -0.04 11.28
N ILE A 187 5.69 -0.99 11.39
CA ILE A 187 4.83 -1.20 12.55
C ILE A 187 5.11 -2.60 13.07
N MET A 188 6.07 -2.72 13.99
CA MET A 188 6.36 -3.96 14.69
C MET A 188 5.37 -4.15 15.83
N PHE A 189 4.88 -5.36 16.05
CA PHE A 189 4.00 -5.64 17.17
C PHE A 189 4.27 -6.99 17.82
N THR A 190 4.04 -7.02 19.16
CA THR A 190 4.25 -8.22 19.94
C THR A 190 3.24 -9.30 19.57
N THR A 191 3.68 -10.56 19.61
CA THR A 191 2.82 -11.72 19.44
C THR A 191 2.23 -12.22 20.78
N ARG A 192 2.32 -11.40 21.82
CA ARG A 192 1.82 -11.67 23.17
C ARG A 192 0.88 -10.56 23.62
N LEU A 193 -0.18 -10.98 24.30
CA LEU A 193 -1.13 -10.08 24.97
C LEU A 193 -0.44 -9.39 26.16
N VAL A 194 -0.87 -8.18 26.46
CA VAL A 194 -0.59 -7.57 27.76
C VAL A 194 -1.57 -8.14 28.80
N ASN A 195 -1.07 -8.68 29.90
CA ASN A 195 -1.87 -9.24 30.96
C ASN A 195 -2.39 -8.15 31.93
N GLU A 196 -3.24 -8.51 32.88
CA GLU A 196 -3.81 -7.59 33.88
C GLU A 196 -2.76 -6.90 34.78
N LYS A 197 -1.53 -7.44 34.84
CA LYS A 197 -0.41 -6.85 35.58
C LYS A 197 0.42 -5.89 34.70
N GLY A 198 0.01 -5.69 33.46
CA GLY A 198 0.73 -4.86 32.50
C GLY A 198 1.98 -5.51 31.91
N GLU A 199 2.15 -6.83 32.02
CA GLU A 199 3.30 -7.59 31.52
C GLU A 199 2.95 -8.36 30.25
N LEU A 200 3.99 -8.80 29.49
CA LEU A 200 3.80 -9.71 28.36
C LEU A 200 3.31 -11.09 28.85
N GLY A 201 2.08 -11.40 28.51
CA GLY A 201 1.37 -12.61 28.91
C GLY A 201 1.39 -13.74 27.87
N LYS A 202 0.22 -14.36 27.66
CA LYS A 202 0.04 -15.45 26.71
C LYS A 202 0.20 -14.98 25.26
N LYS A 203 0.49 -15.93 24.36
CA LYS A 203 0.49 -15.65 22.89
C LYS A 203 -0.89 -15.21 22.43
N GLN A 204 -0.93 -14.17 21.60
CA GLN A 204 -2.12 -13.75 20.86
C GLN A 204 -2.37 -14.75 19.72
N ARG A 205 -3.14 -15.78 20.01
CA ARG A 205 -3.33 -16.91 19.09
C ARG A 205 -4.08 -16.54 17.83
N THR A 206 -4.98 -15.55 17.90
CA THR A 206 -5.76 -15.10 16.74
C THR A 206 -4.86 -14.64 15.58
N PHE A 207 -3.63 -14.16 15.86
CA PHE A 207 -2.67 -13.84 14.80
C PHE A 207 -2.24 -15.03 13.95
N ASN A 208 -2.38 -16.25 14.46
CA ASN A 208 -2.14 -17.48 13.71
C ASN A 208 -3.44 -18.11 13.22
N ASP A 209 -4.46 -18.16 14.09
CA ASP A 209 -5.71 -18.87 13.84
C ASP A 209 -6.59 -18.10 12.82
N ASP A 210 -6.61 -16.76 12.89
CA ASP A 210 -7.40 -15.87 12.05
C ASP A 210 -6.51 -14.88 11.24
N GLY A 211 -5.22 -15.17 11.07
CA GLY A 211 -4.23 -14.25 10.47
C GLY A 211 -4.68 -13.60 9.16
N PRO A 212 -5.19 -14.36 8.16
CA PRO A 212 -5.65 -13.77 6.90
C PRO A 212 -6.80 -12.77 7.07
N LYS A 213 -7.70 -13.02 8.01
CA LYS A 213 -8.82 -12.13 8.34
C LYS A 213 -8.30 -10.85 8.99
N ILE A 214 -7.43 -10.99 10.00
CA ILE A 214 -6.84 -9.84 10.70
C ILE A 214 -6.05 -8.96 9.72
N LEU A 215 -5.26 -9.56 8.82
CA LEU A 215 -4.55 -8.81 7.79
C LEU A 215 -5.51 -8.07 6.85
N LYS A 216 -6.59 -8.71 6.42
CA LYS A 216 -7.61 -8.06 5.58
C LYS A 216 -8.29 -6.90 6.31
N ASP A 217 -8.65 -7.08 7.58
CA ASP A 217 -9.27 -6.05 8.40
C ASP A 217 -8.28 -4.89 8.68
N SER A 218 -7.01 -5.20 8.93
CA SER A 218 -5.94 -4.19 9.09
C SER A 218 -5.73 -3.37 7.81
N ARG A 219 -5.73 -4.03 6.65
CA ARG A 219 -5.65 -3.34 5.34
C ARG A 219 -6.83 -2.39 5.12
N ALA A 220 -8.04 -2.83 5.47
CA ALA A 220 -9.25 -2.00 5.37
C ALA A 220 -9.19 -0.81 6.33
N THR A 221 -8.78 -1.02 7.58
CA THR A 221 -8.62 0.05 8.57
C THR A 221 -7.55 1.04 8.14
N PHE A 222 -6.39 0.57 7.68
CA PHE A 222 -5.30 1.44 7.21
C PHE A 222 -5.74 2.29 6.01
N ALA A 223 -6.41 1.68 5.02
CA ALA A 223 -6.95 2.42 3.88
C ALA A 223 -7.98 3.47 4.30
N HIS A 224 -8.83 3.17 5.28
CA HIS A 224 -9.78 4.13 5.81
C HIS A 224 -9.11 5.32 6.48
N VAL A 225 -8.12 5.08 7.35
CA VAL A 225 -7.38 6.15 8.06
C VAL A 225 -6.63 7.05 7.07
N VAL A 226 -5.94 6.44 6.08
CA VAL A 226 -5.23 7.21 5.04
C VAL A 226 -6.22 8.04 4.21
N ASN A 227 -7.33 7.45 3.76
CA ASN A 227 -8.32 8.17 2.96
C ASN A 227 -8.97 9.33 3.74
N THR A 228 -9.19 9.15 5.04
CA THR A 228 -9.67 10.23 5.92
C THR A 228 -8.65 11.36 6.03
N ALA A 229 -7.36 11.03 6.13
CA ALA A 229 -6.31 12.04 6.17
C ALA A 229 -6.20 12.82 4.85
N LEU A 230 -6.25 12.12 3.71
CA LEU A 230 -6.26 12.72 2.37
C LEU A 230 -7.48 13.65 2.18
N GLU A 231 -8.65 13.21 2.63
CA GLU A 231 -9.88 14.02 2.57
C GLU A 231 -9.78 15.29 3.41
N ASN A 232 -9.28 15.16 4.64
CA ASN A 232 -9.08 16.32 5.54
C ASN A 232 -8.05 17.31 5.00
N ALA A 233 -7.06 16.82 4.23
CA ALA A 233 -6.09 17.66 3.53
C ALA A 233 -6.65 18.29 2.24
N GLY A 234 -7.90 18.00 1.86
CA GLY A 234 -8.51 18.51 0.63
C GLY A 234 -7.98 17.84 -0.65
N LEU A 235 -7.34 16.70 -0.53
CA LEU A 235 -6.78 15.94 -1.66
C LEU A 235 -7.82 15.00 -2.24
N GLU A 236 -7.78 14.82 -3.56
CA GLU A 236 -8.70 13.93 -4.28
C GLU A 236 -8.20 12.47 -4.34
N GLU A 237 -6.91 12.27 -4.10
CA GLU A 237 -6.29 10.95 -4.11
C GLU A 237 -6.96 10.03 -3.08
N ARG A 238 -7.17 8.77 -3.47
CA ARG A 238 -7.69 7.73 -2.57
C ARG A 238 -6.96 6.41 -2.79
N ILE A 239 -6.85 5.62 -1.75
CA ILE A 239 -6.29 4.27 -1.80
C ILE A 239 -7.40 3.23 -1.62
N ASP A 240 -7.27 2.07 -2.25
CA ASP A 240 -8.17 0.93 -2.07
C ASP A 240 -7.35 -0.34 -1.73
N HIS A 241 -7.70 -0.97 -0.62
CA HIS A 241 -7.02 -2.17 -0.11
C HIS A 241 -7.45 -3.47 -0.79
N ARG A 242 -8.51 -3.42 -1.59
CA ARG A 242 -9.11 -4.59 -2.23
C ARG A 242 -8.34 -4.97 -3.50
N SER A 243 -8.40 -6.24 -3.87
CA SER A 243 -7.89 -6.68 -5.16
C SER A 243 -8.68 -6.04 -6.32
N TYR A 244 -8.10 -5.96 -7.50
CA TYR A 244 -8.81 -5.49 -8.70
C TYR A 244 -10.14 -6.21 -8.91
N LYS A 245 -10.17 -7.53 -8.69
CA LYS A 245 -11.39 -8.33 -8.77
C LYS A 245 -12.44 -7.88 -7.76
N ASP A 246 -12.05 -7.67 -6.50
CA ASP A 246 -12.98 -7.23 -5.45
C ASP A 246 -13.46 -5.78 -5.67
N GLN A 247 -12.69 -4.99 -6.40
CA GLN A 247 -13.06 -3.65 -6.85
C GLN A 247 -14.02 -3.70 -8.05
N GLY A 248 -14.17 -4.85 -8.72
CA GLY A 248 -14.95 -5.01 -9.94
C GLY A 248 -14.18 -4.60 -11.20
N LEU A 249 -12.86 -4.59 -11.13
CA LEU A 249 -11.93 -4.29 -12.22
C LEU A 249 -11.37 -5.60 -12.78
N ASP A 250 -12.24 -6.53 -13.13
CA ASP A 250 -11.88 -7.88 -13.59
C ASP A 250 -11.05 -7.88 -14.89
N PHE A 251 -11.01 -6.75 -15.58
CA PHE A 251 -10.21 -6.54 -16.79
C PHE A 251 -8.75 -6.18 -16.51
N LEU A 252 -8.38 -5.87 -15.26
CA LEU A 252 -7.01 -5.59 -14.85
C LEU A 252 -6.35 -6.84 -14.25
N GLU A 253 -5.12 -7.12 -14.65
CA GLU A 253 -4.32 -8.23 -14.15
C GLU A 253 -3.30 -7.74 -13.10
N PRO A 254 -3.15 -8.43 -11.96
CA PRO A 254 -2.12 -8.10 -10.98
C PRO A 254 -0.73 -8.49 -11.48
N THR A 255 0.28 -7.65 -11.20
CA THR A 255 1.68 -7.99 -11.44
C THR A 255 2.20 -8.95 -10.36
N ALA A 256 3.20 -9.75 -10.70
CA ALA A 256 3.90 -10.59 -9.74
C ALA A 256 4.98 -9.77 -9.00
N HIS A 257 5.21 -10.10 -7.72
CA HIS A 257 6.30 -9.49 -6.96
C HIS A 257 7.66 -9.90 -7.55
N GLU A 258 8.47 -8.91 -7.93
CA GLU A 258 9.76 -9.14 -8.57
C GLU A 258 10.86 -9.57 -7.59
N GLY A 259 10.74 -9.20 -6.34
CA GLY A 259 11.80 -9.41 -5.36
C GLY A 259 13.05 -8.57 -5.65
N HIS A 260 13.99 -8.55 -4.68
CA HIS A 260 15.16 -7.67 -4.78
C HIS A 260 16.16 -8.12 -5.87
N GLU A 261 16.29 -9.43 -6.14
CA GLU A 261 17.25 -9.93 -7.14
C GLU A 261 16.87 -9.48 -8.54
N VAL A 262 15.60 -9.60 -8.88
CA VAL A 262 15.05 -9.16 -10.16
C VAL A 262 15.19 -7.65 -10.32
N THR A 263 14.89 -6.91 -9.25
CA THR A 263 15.01 -5.44 -9.29
C THR A 263 16.46 -4.97 -9.37
N ALA A 264 17.39 -5.65 -8.69
CA ALA A 264 18.82 -5.35 -8.82
C ALA A 264 19.33 -5.61 -10.25
N LEU A 265 18.84 -6.66 -10.92
CA LEU A 265 19.14 -6.94 -12.32
C LEU A 265 18.53 -5.88 -13.25
N ARG A 266 17.28 -5.45 -13.02
CA ARG A 266 16.65 -4.36 -13.78
C ARG A 266 17.45 -3.06 -13.72
N ARG A 267 17.99 -2.68 -12.56
CA ARG A 267 18.87 -1.50 -12.41
C ARG A 267 20.14 -1.59 -13.23
N GLN A 268 20.60 -2.80 -13.53
CA GLN A 268 21.73 -3.07 -14.41
C GLN A 268 21.32 -3.17 -15.88
N GLY A 269 20.03 -2.94 -16.21
CA GLY A 269 19.50 -3.07 -17.57
C GLY A 269 19.27 -4.54 -17.99
N ILE A 270 19.23 -5.46 -17.04
CA ILE A 270 19.03 -6.88 -17.29
C ILE A 270 17.59 -7.27 -16.97
N ASP A 271 16.83 -7.62 -18.01
CA ASP A 271 15.47 -8.10 -17.85
C ASP A 271 15.44 -9.60 -17.51
N THR A 272 14.49 -9.95 -16.66
CA THR A 272 14.18 -11.32 -16.28
C THR A 272 12.81 -11.72 -16.83
N GLU A 273 12.49 -13.01 -16.84
CA GLU A 273 11.17 -13.49 -17.25
C GLU A 273 10.03 -12.84 -16.46
N ILE A 274 10.21 -12.65 -15.15
CA ILE A 274 9.23 -12.00 -14.28
C ILE A 274 9.09 -10.52 -14.63
N SER A 275 10.20 -9.82 -14.87
CA SER A 275 10.17 -8.41 -15.21
C SER A 275 9.48 -8.15 -16.54
N LEU A 276 9.81 -8.92 -17.57
CA LEU A 276 9.16 -8.83 -18.88
C LEU A 276 7.66 -9.16 -18.82
N LYS A 277 7.29 -10.17 -18.04
CA LYS A 277 5.87 -10.52 -17.82
C LYS A 277 5.12 -9.38 -17.13
N ASN A 278 5.70 -8.78 -16.12
CA ASN A 278 5.10 -7.65 -15.43
C ASN A 278 4.92 -6.43 -16.36
N ASP A 279 5.89 -6.16 -17.23
CA ASP A 279 5.80 -5.06 -18.19
C ASP A 279 4.72 -5.32 -19.24
N ALA A 280 4.59 -6.55 -19.70
CA ALA A 280 3.50 -6.94 -20.59
C ALA A 280 2.12 -6.77 -19.89
N ILE A 281 1.99 -7.16 -18.61
CA ILE A 281 0.77 -6.97 -17.82
C ILE A 281 0.47 -5.47 -17.65
N LYS A 282 1.47 -4.63 -17.35
CA LYS A 282 1.29 -3.18 -17.20
C LYS A 282 0.80 -2.54 -18.51
N ALA A 283 1.42 -2.91 -19.65
CA ALA A 283 1.00 -2.41 -20.96
C ALA A 283 -0.43 -2.80 -21.29
N LYS A 284 -0.80 -4.06 -21.04
CA LYS A 284 -2.18 -4.57 -21.22
C LYS A 284 -3.18 -3.86 -20.32
N ASN A 285 -2.84 -3.65 -19.04
CA ASN A 285 -3.69 -2.94 -18.11
C ASN A 285 -3.90 -1.47 -18.52
N LEU A 286 -2.88 -0.83 -19.03
CA LEU A 286 -2.96 0.53 -19.54
C LEU A 286 -3.93 0.62 -20.75
N GLU A 287 -3.83 -0.32 -21.68
CA GLU A 287 -4.73 -0.39 -22.82
C GLU A 287 -6.19 -0.64 -22.38
N ALA A 288 -6.40 -1.64 -21.51
CA ALA A 288 -7.72 -1.95 -20.96
C ALA A 288 -8.33 -0.77 -20.17
N ALA A 289 -7.51 -0.01 -19.44
CA ALA A 289 -7.97 1.17 -18.73
C ALA A 289 -8.37 2.30 -19.70
N ARG A 290 -7.66 2.47 -20.80
CA ARG A 290 -8.03 3.43 -21.87
C ARG A 290 -9.34 3.06 -22.55
N GLU A 291 -9.51 1.79 -22.92
CA GLU A 291 -10.77 1.28 -23.50
C GLU A 291 -11.94 1.49 -22.54
N TYR A 292 -11.75 1.15 -21.26
CA TYR A 292 -12.76 1.34 -20.22
C TYR A 292 -13.18 2.80 -20.08
N GLN A 293 -12.22 3.74 -20.12
CA GLN A 293 -12.53 5.17 -20.08
C GLN A 293 -13.28 5.66 -21.30
N GLN A 294 -12.95 5.18 -22.50
CA GLN A 294 -13.69 5.54 -23.70
C GLN A 294 -15.16 5.09 -23.60
N VAL A 295 -15.39 3.89 -23.03
CA VAL A 295 -16.77 3.41 -22.76
C VAL A 295 -17.48 4.30 -21.74
N ILE A 296 -16.81 4.72 -20.66
CA ILE A 296 -17.39 5.64 -19.68
C ILE A 296 -17.74 6.99 -20.31
N LYS A 297 -16.83 7.57 -21.09
CA LYS A 297 -17.07 8.82 -21.83
C LYS A 297 -18.30 8.70 -22.74
N GLY A 298 -18.42 7.60 -23.50
CA GLY A 298 -19.57 7.34 -24.34
C GLY A 298 -20.88 7.27 -23.54
N LEU A 299 -20.87 6.57 -22.40
CA LEU A 299 -22.05 6.47 -21.53
C LEU A 299 -22.42 7.80 -20.87
N ASP A 300 -21.44 8.61 -20.48
CA ASP A 300 -21.70 9.95 -19.91
C ASP A 300 -22.31 10.89 -20.96
N GLN A 301 -21.86 10.82 -22.21
CA GLN A 301 -22.45 11.57 -23.31
C GLN A 301 -23.89 11.12 -23.60
N GLU A 302 -24.17 9.80 -23.58
CA GLU A 302 -25.53 9.28 -23.76
C GLU A 302 -26.51 9.60 -22.61
N ILE A 303 -26.00 9.82 -21.39
CA ILE A 303 -26.84 10.04 -20.20
C ILE A 303 -27.06 11.52 -19.87
N ILE A 304 -26.10 12.37 -20.13
CA ILE A 304 -26.15 13.81 -19.73
C ILE A 304 -26.76 14.67 -20.84
N VAL A 305 -26.41 14.40 -22.09
CA VAL A 305 -26.85 15.21 -23.23
C VAL A 305 -28.34 15.09 -23.51
N PRO A 306 -28.94 13.89 -23.58
CA PRO A 306 -30.36 13.77 -23.91
C PRO A 306 -31.28 14.40 -22.88
N SER A 307 -31.01 14.26 -21.57
CA SER A 307 -31.88 14.78 -20.53
C SER A 307 -31.94 16.30 -20.51
N ARG A 308 -30.79 16.96 -20.66
CA ARG A 308 -30.72 18.44 -20.66
C ARG A 308 -31.28 19.04 -21.95
N LEU A 309 -31.00 18.38 -23.08
CA LEU A 309 -31.56 18.81 -24.39
C LEU A 309 -33.08 18.56 -24.46
N GLU A 310 -33.56 17.42 -23.97
CA GLU A 310 -34.98 17.10 -23.90
C GLU A 310 -35.74 18.08 -22.99
N ASP A 311 -35.17 18.45 -21.82
CA ASP A 311 -35.77 19.44 -20.92
C ASP A 311 -35.80 20.83 -21.56
N GLN A 312 -34.74 21.25 -22.27
CA GLN A 312 -34.70 22.53 -22.99
C GLN A 312 -35.64 22.56 -24.23
N ILE A 313 -35.67 21.46 -24.98
CA ILE A 313 -36.60 21.31 -26.12
C ILE A 313 -38.06 21.34 -25.63
N ALA A 314 -38.38 20.65 -24.51
CA ALA A 314 -39.72 20.66 -23.94
C ALA A 314 -40.12 22.06 -23.41
N GLU A 315 -39.18 22.83 -22.86
CA GLU A 315 -39.41 24.21 -22.44
C GLU A 315 -39.63 25.14 -23.63
N LEU A 316 -38.82 25.01 -24.69
CA LEU A 316 -38.93 25.74 -25.93
C LEU A 316 -40.19 25.32 -26.74
N GLU A 317 -40.59 24.03 -26.81
CA GLU A 317 -41.84 23.56 -27.43
C GLU A 317 -43.07 24.10 -26.71
N ASN A 318 -43.03 24.31 -25.41
CA ASN A 318 -44.08 24.97 -24.66
C ASN A 318 -44.19 26.48 -24.98
N GLU A 319 -43.09 27.16 -25.30
CA GLU A 319 -43.05 28.54 -25.75
C GLU A 319 -43.44 28.72 -27.23
N LEU A 320 -43.25 27.66 -28.05
CA LEU A 320 -43.58 27.61 -29.51
C LEU A 320 -45.07 27.70 -29.85
N ARG A 321 -45.93 28.02 -28.91
CA ARG A 321 -47.33 28.46 -29.19
C ARG A 321 -47.41 29.93 -29.64
N LEU A 322 -46.30 30.52 -29.96
CA LEU A 322 -46.14 31.92 -30.31
C LEU A 322 -46.07 32.14 -31.83
N THR A 323 -46.10 33.38 -32.30
CA THR A 323 -46.24 33.75 -33.72
C THR A 323 -45.02 33.36 -34.58
N ALA A 324 -45.16 33.30 -35.91
CA ALA A 324 -44.14 32.86 -36.85
C ALA A 324 -42.81 33.69 -36.82
N ALA A 325 -42.82 34.93 -36.26
CA ALA A 325 -41.64 35.75 -36.06
C ALA A 325 -40.85 35.34 -34.83
N GLU A 326 -41.57 34.97 -33.77
CA GLU A 326 -41.00 34.41 -32.53
C GLU A 326 -40.46 33.02 -32.74
N GLU A 327 -41.03 32.21 -33.67
CA GLU A 327 -40.53 30.91 -34.03
C GLU A 327 -39.15 30.97 -34.69
N GLN A 328 -38.85 31.95 -35.53
CA GLN A 328 -37.51 32.14 -36.11
C GLN A 328 -36.47 32.58 -35.11
N GLU A 329 -36.84 33.40 -34.09
CA GLU A 329 -35.95 33.84 -33.04
C GLU A 329 -35.59 32.67 -32.09
N LEU A 330 -36.58 31.85 -31.72
CA LEU A 330 -36.40 30.65 -30.92
C LEU A 330 -35.53 29.56 -31.62
N LEU A 331 -35.73 29.38 -32.96
CA LEU A 331 -34.85 28.48 -33.73
C LEU A 331 -33.42 28.95 -33.81
N ALA A 332 -33.19 30.26 -33.84
CA ALA A 332 -31.83 30.82 -33.76
C ALA A 332 -31.19 30.65 -32.38
N GLU A 333 -32.00 30.78 -31.32
CA GLU A 333 -31.58 30.57 -29.94
C GLU A 333 -31.26 29.10 -29.66
N LEU A 334 -32.11 28.16 -30.18
CA LEU A 334 -31.84 26.73 -30.14
C LEU A 334 -30.51 26.36 -30.81
N ALA A 335 -30.26 26.92 -32.02
CA ALA A 335 -29.01 26.68 -32.73
C ALA A 335 -27.76 27.29 -32.03
N ASN A 336 -27.95 28.28 -31.15
CA ASN A 336 -26.90 28.81 -30.30
C ASN A 336 -26.66 27.95 -29.07
N LEU A 337 -27.74 27.41 -28.48
CA LEU A 337 -27.66 26.47 -27.35
C LEU A 337 -26.97 25.16 -27.75
N ASP A 338 -27.32 24.62 -28.94
CA ASP A 338 -26.62 23.44 -29.51
C ASP A 338 -25.11 23.68 -29.67
N ARG A 339 -24.69 24.87 -30.11
CA ARG A 339 -23.29 25.25 -30.24
C ARG A 339 -22.59 25.42 -28.89
N GLU A 340 -23.26 26.04 -27.93
CA GLU A 340 -22.72 26.15 -26.55
C GLU A 340 -22.57 24.76 -25.90
N GLU A 341 -23.50 23.85 -26.16
CA GLU A 341 -23.44 22.50 -25.66
C GLU A 341 -22.30 21.69 -26.29
N GLU A 342 -22.08 21.79 -27.62
CA GLU A 342 -20.92 21.20 -28.28
C GLU A 342 -19.59 21.72 -27.70
N LEU A 343 -19.50 23.04 -27.48
CA LEU A 343 -18.30 23.67 -26.87
C LEU A 343 -18.06 23.22 -25.42
N LEU A 344 -19.12 23.10 -24.64
CA LEU A 344 -19.05 22.57 -23.27
C LEU A 344 -18.63 21.09 -23.24
N GLN A 345 -19.13 20.30 -24.17
CA GLN A 345 -18.73 18.89 -24.34
C GLN A 345 -17.25 18.78 -24.71
N GLU A 346 -16.77 19.57 -25.68
CA GLU A 346 -15.36 19.58 -26.05
C GLU A 346 -14.46 20.00 -24.87
N GLN A 347 -14.87 21.00 -24.08
CA GLN A 347 -14.13 21.43 -22.88
C GLN A 347 -14.13 20.34 -21.79
N GLN A 348 -15.25 19.65 -21.57
CA GLN A 348 -15.34 18.56 -20.61
C GLN A 348 -14.49 17.35 -21.06
N VAL A 349 -14.53 17.00 -22.35
CA VAL A 349 -13.67 15.94 -22.92
C VAL A 349 -12.21 16.27 -22.70
N GLN A 350 -11.80 17.52 -23.00
CA GLN A 350 -10.42 17.95 -22.82
C GLN A 350 -9.98 17.93 -21.33
N GLN A 351 -10.87 18.31 -20.40
CA GLN A 351 -10.56 18.23 -18.99
C GLN A 351 -10.42 16.79 -18.51
N ILE A 352 -11.25 15.90 -19.00
CA ILE A 352 -11.19 14.46 -18.69
C ILE A 352 -9.93 13.84 -19.28
N ASP A 353 -9.54 14.19 -20.50
CA ASP A 353 -8.30 13.72 -21.13
C ASP A 353 -7.07 14.18 -20.35
N ASN A 354 -7.02 15.44 -19.96
CA ASN A 354 -5.93 15.97 -19.16
C ASN A 354 -5.86 15.31 -17.75
N ALA A 355 -7.01 15.08 -17.14
CA ALA A 355 -7.09 14.39 -15.85
C ALA A 355 -6.66 12.92 -15.96
N TYR A 356 -6.95 12.29 -17.09
CA TYR A 356 -6.58 10.92 -17.37
C TYR A 356 -5.08 10.77 -17.63
N ASP A 357 -4.51 11.62 -18.46
CA ASP A 357 -3.07 11.60 -18.72
C ASP A 357 -2.28 11.81 -17.43
N ASN A 358 -2.71 12.74 -16.58
CA ASN A 358 -2.17 12.91 -15.24
C ASN A 358 -2.33 11.66 -14.36
N PHE A 359 -3.49 11.00 -14.41
CA PHE A 359 -3.73 9.76 -13.68
C PHE A 359 -2.80 8.63 -14.14
N ILE A 360 -2.64 8.44 -15.46
CA ILE A 360 -1.75 7.42 -16.01
C ILE A 360 -0.30 7.69 -15.63
N GLU A 361 0.14 8.94 -15.71
CA GLU A 361 1.49 9.34 -15.33
C GLU A 361 1.72 9.10 -13.83
N GLN A 362 0.76 9.45 -12.97
CA GLN A 362 0.83 9.14 -11.54
C GLN A 362 0.83 7.63 -11.27
N GLN A 363 -0.02 6.83 -11.96
CA GLN A 363 0.00 5.38 -11.80
C GLN A 363 1.34 4.77 -12.20
N ALA A 364 1.95 5.23 -13.28
CA ALA A 364 3.28 4.81 -13.68
C ALA A 364 4.33 5.15 -12.62
N GLN A 365 4.29 6.36 -12.07
CA GLN A 365 5.16 6.80 -10.99
C GLN A 365 4.95 5.98 -9.72
N TYR A 366 3.69 5.66 -9.36
CA TYR A 366 3.38 4.84 -8.19
C TYR A 366 3.82 3.38 -8.34
N ILE A 367 3.70 2.82 -9.55
CA ILE A 367 4.20 1.47 -9.83
C ILE A 367 5.72 1.44 -9.67
N GLU A 368 6.41 2.42 -10.21
CA GLU A 368 7.85 2.58 -10.06
C GLU A 368 8.26 2.78 -8.60
N PHE A 369 7.52 3.60 -7.87
CA PHE A 369 7.69 3.83 -6.43
C PHE A 369 7.50 2.54 -5.62
N ALA A 370 6.40 1.81 -5.83
CA ALA A 370 6.15 0.57 -5.11
C ALA A 370 7.25 -0.48 -5.35
N GLN A 371 7.77 -0.55 -6.57
CA GLN A 371 8.90 -1.42 -6.90
C GLN A 371 10.17 -1.03 -6.13
N ARG A 372 10.52 0.25 -6.13
CA ARG A 372 11.70 0.76 -5.39
C ARG A 372 11.56 0.56 -3.88
N PHE A 373 10.34 0.69 -3.36
CA PHE A 373 10.04 0.48 -1.95
C PHE A 373 10.26 -0.98 -1.52
N TYR A 374 9.76 -1.95 -2.30
CA TYR A 374 9.99 -3.36 -2.08
C TYR A 374 11.48 -3.71 -2.13
N ASP A 375 12.19 -3.11 -3.08
CA ASP A 375 13.62 -3.30 -3.24
C ASP A 375 14.44 -2.88 -2.04
N TYR A 376 14.14 -1.72 -1.50
CA TYR A 376 14.87 -1.19 -0.37
C TYR A 376 14.75 -2.08 0.88
N ASP A 377 13.53 -2.47 1.21
CA ASP A 377 13.29 -3.31 2.40
C ASP A 377 13.91 -4.71 2.26
N TYR A 378 13.83 -5.27 1.06
CA TYR A 378 14.45 -6.57 0.78
C TYR A 378 15.98 -6.51 0.75
N GLN A 379 16.59 -5.49 0.13
CA GLN A 379 18.05 -5.34 0.12
C GLN A 379 18.62 -5.20 1.54
N THR A 380 17.91 -4.49 2.39
CA THR A 380 18.31 -4.34 3.79
C THR A 380 18.28 -5.68 4.52
N ASN A 381 17.22 -6.45 4.34
CA ASN A 381 17.08 -7.78 4.94
C ASN A 381 18.14 -8.76 4.42
N LYS A 382 18.49 -8.70 3.15
CA LYS A 382 19.52 -9.58 2.57
C LYS A 382 20.94 -9.17 2.93
N ARG A 383 21.21 -7.89 3.11
CA ARG A 383 22.51 -7.44 3.65
C ARG A 383 22.71 -7.97 5.07
N LEU A 384 21.66 -7.97 5.89
CA LEU A 384 21.68 -8.57 7.22
C LEU A 384 21.95 -10.07 7.15
N GLU A 385 21.23 -10.81 6.27
CA GLU A 385 21.48 -12.25 6.05
C GLU A 385 22.92 -12.56 5.56
N LEU A 386 23.48 -11.69 4.71
CA LEU A 386 24.85 -11.86 4.23
C LEU A 386 25.86 -11.61 5.35
N ILE A 387 25.64 -10.60 6.18
CA ILE A 387 26.47 -10.31 7.35
C ILE A 387 26.42 -11.50 8.32
N ASP A 388 25.24 -12.02 8.61
CA ASP A 388 25.09 -13.19 9.49
C ASP A 388 25.78 -14.43 8.95
N LYS A 389 25.64 -14.71 7.63
CA LYS A 389 26.37 -15.81 6.97
C LYS A 389 27.89 -15.61 6.97
N GLN A 390 28.37 -14.38 6.82
CA GLN A 390 29.80 -14.10 6.93
C GLN A 390 30.30 -14.25 8.37
N LEU A 391 29.50 -13.81 9.33
CA LEU A 391 29.81 -13.97 10.76
C LEU A 391 29.88 -15.46 11.13
N GLU A 392 28.91 -16.26 10.69
CA GLU A 392 28.90 -17.71 10.90
C GLU A 392 30.09 -18.41 10.26
N LYS A 393 30.48 -18.04 9.03
CA LYS A 393 31.67 -18.55 8.36
C LYS A 393 32.95 -18.19 9.12
N SER A 394 33.04 -16.94 9.58
CA SER A 394 34.19 -16.46 10.37
C SER A 394 34.30 -17.21 11.70
N GLN A 395 33.17 -17.42 12.38
CA GLN A 395 33.12 -18.22 13.61
C GLN A 395 33.56 -19.68 13.39
N LYS A 396 33.06 -20.33 12.32
CA LYS A 396 33.47 -21.69 11.94
C LYS A 396 34.94 -21.77 11.56
N TRP A 397 35.45 -20.76 10.85
CA TRP A 397 36.89 -20.70 10.51
C TRP A 397 37.77 -20.54 11.74
N LEU A 398 37.43 -19.61 12.65
CA LEU A 398 38.12 -19.38 13.91
C LEU A 398 38.09 -20.64 14.77
N SER A 399 36.95 -21.29 14.91
CA SER A 399 36.83 -22.56 15.64
C SER A 399 37.73 -23.66 15.07
N LYS A 400 37.84 -23.76 13.74
CA LYS A 400 38.64 -24.78 13.08
C LYS A 400 40.14 -24.52 13.12
N GLN A 401 40.56 -23.25 13.05
CA GLN A 401 41.98 -22.90 12.97
C GLN A 401 42.63 -22.73 14.36
N HIS A 402 41.88 -22.30 15.36
CA HIS A 402 42.44 -21.89 16.65
C HIS A 402 41.92 -22.69 17.85
N GLY A 403 41.11 -23.74 17.62
CA GLY A 403 40.66 -24.62 18.68
C GLY A 403 39.70 -24.00 19.70
N PHE A 404 38.95 -22.97 19.30
CA PHE A 404 37.95 -22.35 20.15
C PHE A 404 36.67 -22.04 19.38
N TYR A 405 35.54 -21.90 20.09
CA TYR A 405 34.26 -21.51 19.53
C TYR A 405 33.72 -20.23 20.18
N TYR A 406 32.86 -19.52 19.45
CA TYR A 406 32.27 -18.28 19.91
C TYR A 406 30.79 -18.53 20.25
N SER A 407 30.39 -18.18 21.46
CA SER A 407 29.02 -18.31 21.95
C SER A 407 28.71 -17.19 22.95
N ASN A 408 27.52 -16.64 22.89
CA ASN A 408 27.02 -15.62 23.80
C ASN A 408 27.97 -14.40 23.97
N GLY A 409 28.55 -13.93 22.87
CA GLY A 409 29.45 -12.77 22.90
C GLY A 409 30.87 -13.06 23.40
N GLN A 410 31.25 -14.31 23.63
CA GLN A 410 32.52 -14.70 24.21
C GLN A 410 33.16 -15.88 23.48
N PHE A 411 34.49 -15.99 23.56
CA PHE A 411 35.25 -17.11 23.03
C PHE A 411 35.49 -18.17 24.11
N TYR A 412 35.40 -19.44 23.74
CA TYR A 412 35.59 -20.60 24.59
C TYR A 412 36.56 -21.59 23.93
N ASP A 413 37.41 -22.22 24.71
CA ASP A 413 38.25 -23.32 24.28
C ASP A 413 37.41 -24.55 23.90
N ASN A 414 37.66 -25.14 22.73
CA ASN A 414 36.96 -26.33 22.23
C ASN A 414 37.20 -27.58 23.09
N TYR A 415 38.31 -27.66 23.83
CA TYR A 415 38.67 -28.84 24.59
C TYR A 415 38.22 -28.78 26.04
N HIS A 416 38.28 -27.62 26.67
CA HIS A 416 37.98 -27.47 28.09
C HIS A 416 36.72 -26.67 28.38
N HIS A 417 36.08 -26.15 27.36
CA HIS A 417 34.89 -25.26 27.45
C HIS A 417 35.11 -24.05 28.39
N GLN A 418 36.36 -23.64 28.56
CA GLN A 418 36.69 -22.47 29.36
C GLN A 418 36.69 -21.18 28.55
N ARG A 419 36.20 -20.11 29.17
CA ARG A 419 36.20 -18.78 28.58
C ARG A 419 37.63 -18.31 28.31
N ILE A 420 37.86 -17.80 27.09
CA ILE A 420 39.13 -17.19 26.70
C ILE A 420 39.01 -15.68 26.83
N ASP A 421 39.83 -15.06 27.67
CA ASP A 421 39.94 -13.59 27.72
C ASP A 421 40.79 -13.14 26.52
N VAL A 422 40.12 -12.49 25.56
CA VAL A 422 40.80 -11.84 24.42
C VAL A 422 41.01 -10.39 24.80
N SER A 423 42.22 -10.12 25.36
CA SER A 423 42.69 -8.76 25.65
C SER A 423 43.08 -8.01 24.38
#